data_554b7a89de5ba6fbbb2868f383719212
#
_entry.id   554b7a89de5ba6fbbb2868f383719212
#
_cell.length_a   1.000
_cell.length_b   1.000
_cell.length_c   1.000
_cell.angle_alpha   90.00
_cell.angle_beta   90.00
_cell.angle_gamma   90.00
#
_symmetry.space_group_name_H-M   'P 1'
#
loop_
_entity.id
_entity.type
_entity.pdbx_description
1 polymer ?
#
loop_
_entity_poly.entity_id
_entity_poly.type
_entity_poly.pdbx_seq_one_letter_code
_entity_poly.pdbx_strand_id
1 'polypeptide(L)'
;MLKDGLYIVNKLEDNGFSAYIVGGAVRDFILSIDSVDIDICTNARVDDICRIFSGAIPGEFGNAIVKHNNSRFEITTFRVEENYVNNRKPSSIKYVDNVEEDLYRRDFTMNTLLIDKNRKIIDYMSGVNDIRMGIIKSVGDANDKFRDDVLRILRAIRFATTLGFKLDNNVVDGINNNKKYLANLSYNRKKEELDKIFLSDNILDGIELLKRYGLDKELNLYDLDKIKSRYDLLGIWSIVDKNNLYPFNKNEFNIIKGVREIIDKKI
;
A
#
# COMPACT_ATOMS: atom_id res chain seq x y z
N MET A 1 -4.96 -17.70 -8.81
CA MET A 1 -4.49 -17.09 -7.55
C MET A 1 -5.53 -17.12 -6.44
N LEU A 2 -6.77 -16.62 -6.61
CA LEU A 2 -7.82 -16.67 -5.56
C LEU A 2 -8.09 -18.12 -5.07
N LYS A 3 -8.12 -19.11 -5.96
CA LYS A 3 -8.30 -20.53 -5.63
C LYS A 3 -7.18 -21.06 -4.70
N ASP A 4 -5.95 -20.63 -4.93
CA ASP A 4 -4.81 -21.04 -4.10
C ASP A 4 -4.83 -20.34 -2.74
N GLY A 5 -5.25 -19.06 -2.69
CA GLY A 5 -5.50 -18.34 -1.43
C GLY A 5 -6.57 -19.03 -0.58
N LEU A 6 -7.67 -19.47 -1.20
CA LEU A 6 -8.72 -20.24 -0.51
C LEU A 6 -8.22 -21.59 -0.01
N TYR A 7 -7.29 -22.26 -0.71
CA TYR A 7 -6.65 -23.46 -0.21
C TYR A 7 -5.90 -23.20 1.11
N ILE A 8 -5.16 -22.08 1.18
CA ILE A 8 -4.45 -21.69 2.40
C ILE A 8 -5.44 -21.40 3.54
N VAL A 9 -6.51 -20.63 3.26
CA VAL A 9 -7.58 -20.31 4.23
C VAL A 9 -8.21 -21.61 4.75
N ASN A 10 -8.64 -22.54 3.88
CA ASN A 10 -9.24 -23.81 4.29
C ASN A 10 -8.28 -24.60 5.18
N LYS A 11 -7.00 -24.67 4.82
CA LYS A 11 -6.03 -25.44 5.59
C LYS A 11 -5.80 -24.87 6.99
N LEU A 12 -5.85 -23.55 7.17
CA LEU A 12 -5.81 -22.91 8.48
C LEU A 12 -7.06 -23.23 9.29
N GLU A 13 -8.24 -23.13 8.68
CA GLU A 13 -9.52 -23.41 9.36
C GLU A 13 -9.69 -24.89 9.72
N ASP A 14 -9.23 -25.81 8.89
CA ASP A 14 -9.21 -27.25 9.18
C ASP A 14 -8.31 -27.58 10.39
N ASN A 15 -7.38 -26.70 10.73
CA ASN A 15 -6.54 -26.78 11.93
C ASN A 15 -7.08 -25.96 13.11
N GLY A 16 -8.32 -25.45 13.03
CA GLY A 16 -9.02 -24.79 14.13
C GLY A 16 -8.77 -23.27 14.23
N PHE A 17 -8.17 -22.65 13.22
CA PHE A 17 -7.91 -21.22 13.19
C PHE A 17 -8.90 -20.48 12.29
N SER A 18 -9.26 -19.26 12.65
CA SER A 18 -9.99 -18.36 11.74
C SER A 18 -9.01 -17.79 10.72
N ALA A 19 -9.38 -17.78 9.44
CA ALA A 19 -8.54 -17.24 8.37
C ALA A 19 -9.36 -16.61 7.25
N TYR A 20 -8.82 -15.58 6.62
CA TYR A 20 -9.47 -14.84 5.55
C TYR A 20 -8.45 -14.34 4.54
N ILE A 21 -8.83 -14.29 3.26
CA ILE A 21 -8.14 -13.45 2.29
C ILE A 21 -8.51 -12.01 2.60
N VAL A 22 -7.57 -11.07 2.54
CA VAL A 22 -7.79 -9.70 3.00
C VAL A 22 -7.13 -8.66 2.09
N GLY A 23 -7.61 -7.44 2.17
CA GLY A 23 -6.91 -6.28 1.62
C GLY A 23 -7.05 -6.09 0.12
N GLY A 24 -5.93 -5.78 -0.53
CA GLY A 24 -5.89 -5.43 -1.95
C GLY A 24 -6.51 -6.46 -2.86
N ALA A 25 -6.25 -7.75 -2.62
CA ALA A 25 -6.79 -8.84 -3.42
C ALA A 25 -8.32 -8.89 -3.41
N VAL A 26 -8.96 -8.59 -2.27
CA VAL A 26 -10.43 -8.56 -2.17
C VAL A 26 -11.02 -7.36 -2.89
N ARG A 27 -10.40 -6.17 -2.72
CA ARG A 27 -10.77 -4.97 -3.46
C ARG A 27 -10.66 -5.21 -4.97
N ASP A 28 -9.54 -5.75 -5.43
CA ASP A 28 -9.26 -5.98 -6.84
C ASP A 28 -10.24 -7.02 -7.43
N PHE A 29 -10.58 -8.05 -6.65
CA PHE A 29 -11.63 -9.00 -7.03
C PHE A 29 -12.99 -8.32 -7.25
N ILE A 30 -13.40 -7.39 -6.39
CA ILE A 30 -14.65 -6.62 -6.53
C ILE A 30 -14.61 -5.72 -7.77
N LEU A 31 -13.44 -5.14 -8.07
CA LEU A 31 -13.22 -4.28 -9.23
C LEU A 31 -12.98 -5.06 -10.53
N SER A 32 -12.96 -6.39 -10.49
CA SER A 32 -12.61 -7.25 -11.62
C SER A 32 -11.21 -6.96 -12.20
N ILE A 33 -10.28 -6.60 -11.32
CA ILE A 33 -8.86 -6.39 -11.62
C ILE A 33 -8.09 -7.65 -11.21
N ASP A 34 -7.15 -8.09 -12.03
CA ASP A 34 -6.26 -9.20 -11.68
C ASP A 34 -5.32 -8.79 -10.55
N SER A 35 -5.35 -9.54 -9.45
CA SER A 35 -4.45 -9.33 -8.33
C SER A 35 -3.21 -10.20 -8.46
N VAL A 36 -2.04 -9.61 -8.23
CA VAL A 36 -0.75 -10.29 -8.28
C VAL A 36 -0.39 -10.93 -6.94
N ASP A 37 -0.77 -10.28 -5.84
CA ASP A 37 -0.45 -10.69 -4.48
C ASP A 37 -1.74 -10.96 -3.68
N ILE A 38 -1.74 -12.02 -2.88
CA ILE A 38 -2.84 -12.34 -1.97
C ILE A 38 -2.30 -12.37 -0.55
N ASP A 39 -2.83 -11.46 0.27
CA ASP A 39 -2.60 -11.43 1.70
C ASP A 39 -3.67 -12.25 2.41
N ILE A 40 -3.26 -12.98 3.45
CA ILE A 40 -4.13 -13.76 4.31
C ILE A 40 -3.94 -13.29 5.75
N CYS A 41 -5.02 -13.10 6.47
CA CYS A 41 -4.98 -12.83 7.90
C CYS A 41 -5.63 -13.97 8.68
N THR A 42 -5.10 -14.25 9.90
CA THR A 42 -5.52 -15.39 10.72
C THR A 42 -5.26 -15.13 12.20
N ASN A 43 -5.94 -15.84 13.10
CA ASN A 43 -5.57 -15.85 14.51
C ASN A 43 -4.48 -16.90 14.85
N ALA A 44 -4.04 -17.72 13.87
CA ALA A 44 -2.89 -18.61 14.04
C ALA A 44 -1.62 -17.80 14.31
N ARG A 45 -0.79 -18.26 15.24
CA ARG A 45 0.53 -17.66 15.49
C ARG A 45 1.53 -18.17 14.45
N VAL A 46 2.65 -17.49 14.33
CA VAL A 46 3.69 -17.83 13.32
C VAL A 46 4.14 -19.28 13.48
N ASP A 47 4.30 -19.76 14.71
CA ASP A 47 4.68 -21.16 14.98
C ASP A 47 3.62 -22.15 14.49
N ASP A 48 2.33 -21.83 14.63
CA ASP A 48 1.23 -22.65 14.11
C ASP A 48 1.25 -22.67 12.59
N ILE A 49 1.46 -21.49 11.95
CA ILE A 49 1.57 -21.38 10.50
C ILE A 49 2.73 -22.25 9.99
N CYS A 50 3.91 -22.18 10.64
CA CYS A 50 5.07 -22.99 10.28
C CYS A 50 4.84 -24.49 10.48
N ARG A 51 4.06 -24.87 11.49
CA ARG A 51 3.67 -26.27 11.73
C ARG A 51 2.70 -26.78 10.66
N ILE A 52 1.73 -25.97 10.24
CA ILE A 52 0.71 -26.33 9.24
C ILE A 52 1.29 -26.37 7.83
N PHE A 53 2.17 -25.43 7.52
CA PHE A 53 2.76 -25.28 6.19
C PHE A 53 4.28 -25.56 6.23
N SER A 54 4.67 -26.77 5.88
CA SER A 54 6.08 -27.11 5.77
C SER A 54 6.80 -26.19 4.79
N GLY A 55 7.91 -25.59 5.23
CA GLY A 55 8.69 -24.64 4.43
C GLY A 55 8.16 -23.18 4.49
N ALA A 56 7.22 -22.86 5.37
CA ALA A 56 6.87 -21.49 5.67
C ALA A 56 8.08 -20.72 6.24
N ILE A 57 8.26 -19.48 5.82
CA ILE A 57 9.37 -18.62 6.25
C ILE A 57 8.80 -17.58 7.22
N PRO A 58 9.18 -17.60 8.51
CA PRO A 58 8.70 -16.63 9.48
C PRO A 58 9.26 -15.23 9.19
N GLY A 59 8.44 -14.20 9.39
CA GLY A 59 8.81 -12.80 9.33
C GLY A 59 8.87 -12.14 10.72
N GLU A 60 9.25 -10.88 10.77
CA GLU A 60 9.56 -10.17 12.02
C GLU A 60 8.32 -9.73 12.82
N PHE A 61 7.19 -9.47 12.15
CA PHE A 61 6.03 -8.81 12.77
C PHE A 61 4.78 -9.70 12.79
N GLY A 62 4.93 -10.98 13.13
CA GLY A 62 3.80 -11.89 13.21
C GLY A 62 3.25 -12.32 11.86
N ASN A 63 4.07 -12.34 10.84
CA ASN A 63 3.74 -12.83 9.52
C ASN A 63 4.63 -14.03 9.15
N ALA A 64 4.16 -14.83 8.21
CA ALA A 64 4.94 -15.89 7.57
C ALA A 64 4.64 -15.92 6.08
N ILE A 65 5.62 -16.34 5.30
CA ILE A 65 5.49 -16.50 3.87
C ILE A 65 5.35 -17.98 3.55
N VAL A 66 4.26 -18.32 2.87
CA VAL A 66 3.96 -19.68 2.39
C VAL A 66 4.02 -19.70 0.88
N LYS A 67 4.68 -20.70 0.32
CA LYS A 67 4.69 -20.98 -1.13
C LYS A 67 3.72 -22.10 -1.45
N HIS A 68 2.85 -21.88 -2.42
CA HIS A 68 1.92 -22.89 -2.93
C HIS A 68 1.68 -22.68 -4.43
N ASN A 69 1.76 -23.75 -5.25
CA ASN A 69 1.56 -23.71 -6.71
C ASN A 69 2.31 -22.55 -7.41
N ASN A 70 3.61 -22.41 -7.13
CA ASN A 70 4.47 -21.32 -7.64
C ASN A 70 4.05 -19.89 -7.23
N SER A 71 3.03 -19.74 -6.40
CA SER A 71 2.59 -18.46 -5.83
C SER A 71 3.12 -18.30 -4.41
N ARG A 72 3.27 -17.04 -3.99
CA ARG A 72 3.71 -16.65 -2.66
C ARG A 72 2.56 -15.98 -1.93
N PHE A 73 2.28 -16.43 -0.71
CA PHE A 73 1.23 -15.90 0.15
C PHE A 73 1.86 -15.34 1.42
N GLU A 74 1.52 -14.11 1.77
CA GLU A 74 1.85 -13.57 3.07
C GLU A 74 0.67 -13.85 4.03
N ILE A 75 0.96 -14.58 5.11
CA ILE A 75 -0.01 -14.90 6.15
C ILE A 75 0.35 -14.09 7.38
N THR A 76 -0.55 -13.21 7.82
CA THR A 76 -0.33 -12.32 8.97
C THR A 76 -1.26 -12.69 10.11
N THR A 77 -0.70 -12.87 11.31
CA THR A 77 -1.47 -13.03 12.55
C THR A 77 -2.25 -11.77 12.87
N PHE A 78 -3.53 -11.89 13.27
CA PHE A 78 -4.33 -10.76 13.73
C PHE A 78 -3.62 -10.01 14.85
N ARG A 79 -3.52 -8.70 14.71
CA ARG A 79 -2.79 -7.88 15.65
C ARG A 79 -3.31 -6.45 15.74
N VAL A 80 -3.08 -5.84 16.88
CA VAL A 80 -3.18 -4.40 17.08
C VAL A 80 -1.76 -3.83 17.15
N GLU A 81 -1.56 -2.68 16.58
CA GLU A 81 -0.28 -1.98 16.53
C GLU A 81 -0.37 -0.74 17.43
N GLU A 82 0.63 -0.56 18.31
CA GLU A 82 0.62 0.51 19.31
C GLU A 82 1.96 1.27 19.31
N ASN A 83 1.92 2.52 19.80
CA ASN A 83 3.10 3.34 20.06
C ASN A 83 3.99 3.51 18.80
N TYR A 84 3.46 4.15 17.78
CA TYR A 84 4.22 4.42 16.56
C TYR A 84 5.40 5.37 16.79
N VAL A 85 6.58 4.98 16.31
CA VAL A 85 7.81 5.76 16.40
C VAL A 85 8.14 6.38 15.05
N ASN A 86 8.50 7.67 15.07
CA ASN A 86 8.87 8.44 13.87
C ASN A 86 7.79 8.44 12.78
N ASN A 87 6.51 8.45 13.16
CA ASN A 87 5.36 8.43 12.26
C ASN A 87 5.38 7.27 11.24
N ARG A 88 5.83 6.07 11.66
CA ARG A 88 6.00 4.97 10.70
C ARG A 88 5.88 3.55 11.25
N LYS A 89 6.60 3.20 12.30
CA LYS A 89 6.67 1.82 12.79
C LYS A 89 6.03 1.72 14.16
N PRO A 90 5.13 0.73 14.37
CA PRO A 90 4.71 0.43 15.71
C PRO A 90 5.93 -0.06 16.52
N SER A 91 6.06 0.41 17.75
CA SER A 91 7.09 -0.09 18.67
C SER A 91 6.65 -1.35 19.41
N SER A 92 5.34 -1.61 19.43
CA SER A 92 4.75 -2.82 19.99
C SER A 92 3.62 -3.35 19.13
N ILE A 93 3.48 -4.65 19.12
CA ILE A 93 2.35 -5.36 18.53
C ILE A 93 1.72 -6.25 19.60
N LYS A 94 0.40 -6.29 19.64
CA LYS A 94 -0.36 -7.21 20.48
C LYS A 94 -1.19 -8.10 19.57
N TYR A 95 -1.00 -9.40 19.68
CA TYR A 95 -1.83 -10.35 18.94
C TYR A 95 -3.22 -10.42 19.53
N VAL A 96 -4.23 -10.52 18.66
CA VAL A 96 -5.65 -10.60 19.00
C VAL A 96 -6.28 -11.81 18.30
N ASP A 97 -7.47 -12.20 18.75
CA ASP A 97 -8.19 -13.32 18.16
C ASP A 97 -9.38 -12.86 17.32
N ASN A 98 -9.78 -11.59 17.46
CA ASN A 98 -10.85 -10.98 16.69
C ASN A 98 -10.29 -10.28 15.45
N VAL A 99 -10.78 -10.65 14.26
CA VAL A 99 -10.36 -10.05 13.00
C VAL A 99 -10.72 -8.57 12.91
N GLU A 100 -11.86 -8.13 13.49
CA GLU A 100 -12.25 -6.73 13.46
C GLU A 100 -11.18 -5.82 14.07
N GLU A 101 -10.53 -6.25 15.16
CA GLU A 101 -9.43 -5.50 15.78
C GLU A 101 -8.24 -5.35 14.83
N ASP A 102 -7.89 -6.40 14.06
CA ASP A 102 -6.83 -6.32 13.04
C ASP A 102 -7.19 -5.35 11.91
N LEU A 103 -8.47 -5.28 11.53
CA LEU A 103 -8.90 -4.38 10.47
C LEU A 103 -8.77 -2.90 10.86
N TYR A 104 -8.95 -2.56 12.15
CA TYR A 104 -8.81 -1.17 12.62
C TYR A 104 -7.40 -0.58 12.44
N ARG A 105 -6.34 -1.39 12.42
CA ARG A 105 -4.99 -0.87 12.16
C ARG A 105 -4.72 -0.53 10.69
N ARG A 106 -5.58 -0.98 9.75
CA ARG A 106 -5.38 -0.78 8.31
C ARG A 106 -5.63 0.67 7.91
N ASP A 107 -5.21 1.00 6.69
CA ASP A 107 -5.22 2.36 6.17
C ASP A 107 -6.61 2.82 5.71
N PHE A 108 -7.20 2.12 4.72
CA PHE A 108 -8.44 2.52 4.06
C PHE A 108 -9.50 1.43 4.12
N THR A 109 -10.78 1.86 4.21
CA THR A 109 -11.93 0.95 4.30
C THR A 109 -11.98 -0.07 3.16
N MET A 110 -11.63 0.32 1.94
CA MET A 110 -11.57 -0.57 0.78
C MET A 110 -10.52 -1.70 0.91
N ASN A 111 -9.56 -1.57 1.84
CA ASN A 111 -8.53 -2.56 2.13
C ASN A 111 -8.82 -3.37 3.41
N THR A 112 -10.01 -3.23 4.02
CA THR A 112 -10.45 -4.02 5.17
C THR A 112 -11.38 -5.16 4.80
N LEU A 113 -11.66 -5.35 3.53
CA LEU A 113 -12.55 -6.38 3.03
C LEU A 113 -11.91 -7.75 3.17
N LEU A 114 -12.74 -8.73 3.51
CA LEU A 114 -12.35 -10.12 3.73
C LEU A 114 -13.10 -11.04 2.78
N ILE A 115 -12.47 -12.16 2.39
CA ILE A 115 -13.14 -13.30 1.77
C ILE A 115 -12.92 -14.52 2.67
N ASP A 116 -14.02 -15.17 3.10
CA ASP A 116 -13.99 -16.41 3.88
C ASP A 116 -13.80 -17.66 3.00
N LYS A 117 -13.68 -18.82 3.62
CA LYS A 117 -13.56 -20.14 2.93
C LYS A 117 -14.72 -20.44 1.97
N ASN A 118 -15.90 -19.91 2.21
CA ASN A 118 -17.10 -20.09 1.40
C ASN A 118 -17.19 -19.06 0.27
N ARG A 119 -16.15 -18.25 0.06
CA ARG A 119 -16.08 -17.13 -0.90
C ARG A 119 -17.06 -15.99 -0.61
N LYS A 120 -17.55 -15.90 0.63
CA LYS A 120 -18.39 -14.79 1.05
C LYS A 120 -17.53 -13.58 1.36
N ILE A 121 -17.90 -12.42 0.82
CA ILE A 121 -17.29 -11.15 1.18
C ILE A 121 -17.85 -10.71 2.53
N ILE A 122 -16.96 -10.36 3.46
CA ILE A 122 -17.27 -9.81 4.77
C ILE A 122 -16.74 -8.37 4.80
N ASP A 123 -17.62 -7.44 5.18
CA ASP A 123 -17.34 -6.01 5.17
C ASP A 123 -17.83 -5.38 6.49
N TYR A 124 -16.93 -5.10 7.40
CA TYR A 124 -17.23 -4.47 8.69
C TYR A 124 -17.22 -2.94 8.64
N MET A 125 -16.61 -2.34 7.60
CA MET A 125 -16.34 -0.91 7.55
C MET A 125 -16.92 -0.21 6.33
N SER A 126 -17.91 -0.84 5.67
CA SER A 126 -18.58 -0.32 4.47
C SER A 126 -17.64 -0.07 3.28
N GLY A 127 -16.52 -0.80 3.19
CA GLY A 127 -15.53 -0.69 2.13
C GLY A 127 -16.08 -1.00 0.74
N VAL A 128 -17.06 -1.92 0.63
CA VAL A 128 -17.75 -2.22 -0.65
C VAL A 128 -18.51 -0.99 -1.16
N ASN A 129 -19.16 -0.26 -0.25
CA ASN A 129 -19.87 0.97 -0.62
C ASN A 129 -18.89 2.05 -1.07
N ASP A 130 -17.78 2.23 -0.37
CA ASP A 130 -16.74 3.21 -0.73
C ASP A 130 -16.11 2.89 -2.10
N ILE A 131 -15.89 1.59 -2.41
CA ILE A 131 -15.44 1.16 -3.75
C ILE A 131 -16.49 1.52 -4.81
N ARG A 132 -17.77 1.26 -4.58
CA ARG A 132 -18.85 1.59 -5.54
C ARG A 132 -18.97 3.09 -5.78
N MET A 133 -18.74 3.89 -4.74
CA MET A 133 -18.73 5.36 -4.83
C MET A 133 -17.44 5.93 -5.43
N GLY A 134 -16.41 5.12 -5.61
CA GLY A 134 -15.10 5.56 -6.07
C GLY A 134 -14.41 6.50 -5.07
N ILE A 135 -14.46 6.18 -3.77
CA ILE A 135 -13.96 7.04 -2.69
C ILE A 135 -12.87 6.33 -1.91
N ILE A 136 -11.78 7.04 -1.64
CA ILE A 136 -10.72 6.64 -0.69
C ILE A 136 -11.09 7.19 0.68
N LYS A 137 -11.48 6.31 1.59
CA LYS A 137 -11.88 6.65 2.96
C LYS A 137 -10.98 5.96 3.97
N SER A 138 -10.54 6.70 4.99
CA SER A 138 -9.70 6.17 6.07
C SER A 138 -10.49 5.26 7.00
N VAL A 139 -9.83 4.26 7.57
CA VAL A 139 -10.35 3.52 8.71
C VAL A 139 -10.22 4.41 9.95
N GLY A 140 -11.36 4.98 10.40
CA GLY A 140 -11.37 5.97 11.47
C GLY A 140 -10.84 7.33 11.03
N ASP A 141 -10.29 8.09 11.98
CA ASP A 141 -9.80 9.44 11.72
C ASP A 141 -8.49 9.41 10.92
N ALA A 142 -8.49 10.03 9.74
CA ALA A 142 -7.32 10.07 8.86
C ALA A 142 -6.17 10.89 9.48
N ASN A 143 -6.47 11.89 10.30
CA ASN A 143 -5.45 12.69 10.94
C ASN A 143 -4.60 11.85 11.92
N ASP A 144 -5.25 11.01 12.72
CA ASP A 144 -4.56 10.09 13.63
C ASP A 144 -3.82 9.01 12.84
N LYS A 145 -4.47 8.41 11.85
CA LYS A 145 -3.89 7.37 10.98
C LYS A 145 -2.62 7.83 10.25
N PHE A 146 -2.60 9.08 9.77
CA PHE A 146 -1.45 9.62 9.06
C PHE A 146 -0.36 10.13 10.01
N ARG A 147 -0.73 10.45 11.25
CA ARG A 147 0.25 10.72 12.32
C ARG A 147 0.97 9.45 12.72
N ASP A 148 0.26 8.33 12.80
CA ASP A 148 0.85 7.02 13.11
C ASP A 148 1.79 6.56 12.01
N ASP A 149 1.33 6.55 10.75
CA ASP A 149 2.14 6.17 9.58
C ASP A 149 1.89 7.15 8.44
N VAL A 150 2.82 8.07 8.26
CA VAL A 150 2.73 9.11 7.24
C VAL A 150 2.84 8.57 5.81
N LEU A 151 3.34 7.34 5.60
CA LEU A 151 3.35 6.70 4.29
C LEU A 151 1.92 6.53 3.74
N ARG A 152 0.92 6.45 4.60
CA ARG A 152 -0.50 6.38 4.20
C ARG A 152 -0.95 7.58 3.37
N ILE A 153 -0.30 8.74 3.51
CA ILE A 153 -0.55 9.90 2.63
C ILE A 153 -0.19 9.55 1.19
N LEU A 154 1.00 9.01 0.94
CA LEU A 154 1.43 8.63 -0.41
C LEU A 154 0.59 7.47 -0.95
N ARG A 155 0.19 6.54 -0.08
CA ARG A 155 -0.72 5.45 -0.44
C ARG A 155 -2.10 5.98 -0.85
N ALA A 156 -2.65 7.02 -0.16
CA ALA A 156 -3.90 7.67 -0.54
C ALA A 156 -3.81 8.27 -1.96
N ILE A 157 -2.75 9.03 -2.23
CA ILE A 157 -2.51 9.60 -3.57
C ILE A 157 -2.34 8.50 -4.62
N ARG A 158 -1.56 7.47 -4.31
CA ARG A 158 -1.38 6.32 -5.22
C ARG A 158 -2.71 5.65 -5.55
N PHE A 159 -3.52 5.33 -4.56
CA PHE A 159 -4.81 4.69 -4.81
C PHE A 159 -5.77 5.60 -5.56
N ALA A 160 -5.82 6.90 -5.22
CA ALA A 160 -6.60 7.87 -5.97
C ALA A 160 -6.19 7.89 -7.45
N THR A 161 -4.88 7.86 -7.72
CA THR A 161 -4.33 7.82 -9.08
C THR A 161 -4.63 6.50 -9.78
N THR A 162 -4.25 5.37 -9.17
CA THR A 162 -4.30 4.07 -9.86
C THR A 162 -5.72 3.54 -10.05
N LEU A 163 -6.65 3.87 -9.15
CA LEU A 163 -8.05 3.45 -9.22
C LEU A 163 -8.97 4.53 -9.81
N GLY A 164 -8.50 5.77 -9.99
CA GLY A 164 -9.33 6.89 -10.40
C GLY A 164 -10.35 7.32 -9.33
N PHE A 165 -10.09 7.04 -8.05
CA PHE A 165 -10.98 7.33 -6.94
C PHE A 165 -10.74 8.71 -6.37
N LYS A 166 -11.78 9.32 -5.78
CA LYS A 166 -11.69 10.61 -5.08
C LYS A 166 -11.28 10.40 -3.62
N LEU A 167 -10.57 11.37 -3.08
CA LEU A 167 -10.25 11.40 -1.65
C LEU A 167 -11.46 11.91 -0.86
N ASP A 168 -11.81 11.23 0.23
CA ASP A 168 -12.78 11.73 1.21
C ASP A 168 -12.26 12.98 1.92
N ASN A 169 -13.14 13.85 2.38
CA ASN A 169 -12.76 15.10 3.06
C ASN A 169 -11.88 14.84 4.29
N ASN A 170 -12.19 13.82 5.09
CA ASN A 170 -11.37 13.46 6.26
C ASN A 170 -9.94 13.07 5.83
N VAL A 171 -9.79 12.36 4.70
CA VAL A 171 -8.47 12.04 4.12
C VAL A 171 -7.74 13.29 3.67
N VAL A 172 -8.42 14.23 3.02
CA VAL A 172 -7.84 15.51 2.59
C VAL A 172 -7.36 16.34 3.78
N ASP A 173 -8.16 16.43 4.84
CA ASP A 173 -7.79 17.14 6.07
C ASP A 173 -6.58 16.46 6.74
N GLY A 174 -6.58 15.13 6.82
CA GLY A 174 -5.45 14.36 7.32
C GLY A 174 -4.15 14.60 6.55
N ILE A 175 -4.22 14.69 5.21
CA ILE A 175 -3.06 15.04 4.37
C ILE A 175 -2.54 16.42 4.72
N ASN A 176 -3.41 17.44 4.73
CA ASN A 176 -3.01 18.82 4.99
C ASN A 176 -2.34 19.00 6.35
N ASN A 177 -2.84 18.31 7.37
CA ASN A 177 -2.33 18.41 8.73
C ASN A 177 -0.98 17.67 8.93
N ASN A 178 -0.75 16.59 8.18
CA ASN A 178 0.36 15.67 8.45
C ASN A 178 1.45 15.65 7.36
N LYS A 179 1.25 16.24 6.18
CA LYS A 179 2.21 16.17 5.05
C LYS A 179 3.64 16.57 5.41
N LYS A 180 3.84 17.50 6.34
CA LYS A 180 5.17 17.92 6.84
C LYS A 180 5.99 16.75 7.41
N TYR A 181 5.33 15.71 7.95
CA TYR A 181 6.00 14.54 8.48
C TYR A 181 6.52 13.57 7.39
N LEU A 182 6.19 13.80 6.11
CA LEU A 182 6.81 13.08 5.00
C LEU A 182 8.34 13.24 5.00
N ALA A 183 8.87 14.31 5.58
CA ALA A 183 10.31 14.48 5.79
C ALA A 183 10.93 13.32 6.59
N ASN A 184 10.18 12.68 7.49
CA ASN A 184 10.64 11.56 8.33
C ASN A 184 10.77 10.23 7.57
N LEU A 185 10.21 10.13 6.35
CA LEU A 185 10.32 8.92 5.53
C LEU A 185 11.65 8.88 4.77
N SER A 186 12.22 7.68 4.68
CA SER A 186 13.35 7.46 3.79
C SER A 186 12.94 7.63 2.32
N TYR A 187 13.87 8.08 1.48
CA TYR A 187 13.64 8.24 0.05
C TYR A 187 13.30 6.91 -0.65
N ASN A 188 13.79 5.77 -0.16
CA ASN A 188 13.38 4.45 -0.65
C ASN A 188 11.86 4.25 -0.56
N ARG A 189 11.27 4.54 0.61
CA ARG A 189 9.83 4.36 0.83
C ARG A 189 8.99 5.36 0.04
N LYS A 190 9.45 6.60 -0.06
CA LYS A 190 8.82 7.60 -0.92
C LYS A 190 8.80 7.12 -2.36
N LYS A 191 9.97 6.62 -2.85
CA LYS A 191 10.13 6.11 -4.22
C LYS A 191 9.20 4.94 -4.52
N GLU A 192 9.08 3.97 -3.62
CA GLU A 192 8.21 2.80 -3.80
C GLU A 192 6.74 3.18 -4.11
N GLU A 193 6.20 4.21 -3.47
CA GLU A 193 4.86 4.69 -3.73
C GLU A 193 4.79 5.62 -4.96
N LEU A 194 5.79 6.49 -5.13
CA LEU A 194 5.90 7.38 -6.29
C LEU A 194 6.07 6.61 -7.59
N ASP A 195 6.88 5.55 -7.61
CA ASP A 195 7.03 4.68 -8.79
C ASP A 195 5.68 4.14 -9.27
N LYS A 196 4.81 3.74 -8.35
CA LYS A 196 3.46 3.24 -8.67
C LYS A 196 2.53 4.34 -9.18
N ILE A 197 2.70 5.57 -8.70
CA ILE A 197 1.98 6.75 -9.24
C ILE A 197 2.47 7.04 -10.66
N PHE A 198 3.77 7.09 -10.86
CA PHE A 198 4.39 7.44 -12.13
C PHE A 198 4.20 6.37 -13.22
N LEU A 199 4.03 5.11 -12.84
CA LEU A 199 3.72 4.00 -13.75
C LEU A 199 2.22 3.88 -14.08
N SER A 200 1.34 4.62 -13.38
CA SER A 200 -0.10 4.57 -13.60
C SER A 200 -0.48 5.14 -14.97
N ASP A 201 -1.52 4.57 -15.57
CA ASP A 201 -2.12 5.13 -16.77
C ASP A 201 -2.75 6.52 -16.50
N ASN A 202 -3.11 6.80 -15.25
CA ASN A 202 -3.66 8.09 -14.78
C ASN A 202 -2.58 8.99 -14.16
N ILE A 203 -1.34 8.91 -14.62
CA ILE A 203 -0.20 9.67 -14.06
C ILE A 203 -0.48 11.17 -13.94
N LEU A 204 -1.17 11.78 -14.91
CA LEU A 204 -1.45 13.21 -14.89
C LEU A 204 -2.35 13.61 -13.72
N ASP A 205 -3.34 12.79 -13.39
CA ASP A 205 -4.18 12.98 -12.21
C ASP A 205 -3.34 12.87 -10.92
N GLY A 206 -2.41 11.90 -10.88
CA GLY A 206 -1.47 11.75 -9.78
C GLY A 206 -0.59 12.96 -9.57
N ILE A 207 -0.05 13.52 -10.64
CA ILE A 207 0.74 14.76 -10.63
C ILE A 207 -0.11 15.94 -10.15
N GLU A 208 -1.34 16.05 -10.63
CA GLU A 208 -2.25 17.10 -10.17
C GLU A 208 -2.53 17.00 -8.67
N LEU A 209 -2.78 15.79 -8.15
CA LEU A 209 -2.98 15.55 -6.72
C LEU A 209 -1.74 15.91 -5.89
N LEU A 210 -0.54 15.50 -6.33
CA LEU A 210 0.71 15.85 -5.65
C LEU A 210 0.88 17.37 -5.53
N LYS A 211 0.60 18.12 -6.59
CA LYS A 211 0.68 19.58 -6.62
C LYS A 211 -0.42 20.24 -5.82
N ARG A 212 -1.67 19.80 -5.99
CA ARG A 212 -2.86 20.36 -5.32
C ARG A 212 -2.69 20.35 -3.80
N TYR A 213 -2.12 19.30 -3.24
CA TYR A 213 -1.89 19.19 -1.79
C TYR A 213 -0.50 19.67 -1.36
N GLY A 214 0.33 20.16 -2.29
CA GLY A 214 1.68 20.67 -2.02
C GLY A 214 2.66 19.57 -1.59
N LEU A 215 2.40 18.32 -1.99
CA LEU A 215 3.25 17.18 -1.67
C LEU A 215 4.54 17.17 -2.50
N ASP A 216 4.52 17.77 -3.68
CA ASP A 216 5.69 17.97 -4.51
C ASP A 216 6.84 18.63 -3.74
N LYS A 217 6.53 19.67 -2.95
CA LYS A 217 7.50 20.38 -2.11
C LYS A 217 8.05 19.51 -0.98
N GLU A 218 7.16 18.81 -0.26
CA GLU A 218 7.53 17.92 0.85
C GLU A 218 8.37 16.71 0.38
N LEU A 219 8.20 16.33 -0.88
CA LEU A 219 8.89 15.21 -1.51
C LEU A 219 10.14 15.63 -2.28
N ASN A 220 10.44 16.94 -2.39
CA ASN A 220 11.51 17.50 -3.20
C ASN A 220 11.42 17.06 -4.68
N LEU A 221 10.22 17.10 -5.24
CA LEU A 221 9.95 16.85 -6.66
C LEU A 221 9.87 18.16 -7.41
N TYR A 222 10.54 18.25 -8.54
CA TYR A 222 10.63 19.47 -9.36
C TYR A 222 9.98 19.24 -10.73
N ASP A 223 9.65 20.31 -11.41
CA ASP A 223 9.25 20.30 -12.83
C ASP A 223 8.15 19.29 -13.21
N LEU A 224 7.27 18.94 -12.27
CA LEU A 224 6.14 18.02 -12.54
C LEU A 224 5.29 18.52 -13.73
N ASP A 225 5.24 19.84 -13.98
CA ASP A 225 4.53 20.43 -15.11
C ASP A 225 5.12 20.08 -16.47
N LYS A 226 6.36 19.61 -16.53
CA LYS A 226 6.99 19.15 -17.77
C LYS A 226 6.50 17.76 -18.20
N ILE A 227 5.86 17.01 -17.31
CA ILE A 227 5.28 15.70 -17.61
C ILE A 227 3.90 15.94 -18.23
N LYS A 228 3.78 15.74 -19.54
CA LYS A 228 2.55 15.97 -20.31
C LYS A 228 1.87 14.70 -20.79
N SER A 229 2.54 13.57 -20.64
CA SER A 229 2.06 12.26 -21.05
C SER A 229 2.80 11.20 -20.24
N ARG A 230 2.46 9.94 -20.49
CA ARG A 230 3.20 8.82 -19.94
C ARG A 230 4.58 8.73 -20.58
N TYR A 231 5.61 8.78 -19.75
CA TYR A 231 6.99 8.48 -20.10
C TYR A 231 7.43 7.17 -19.44
N ASP A 232 8.61 6.67 -19.80
CA ASP A 232 9.23 5.62 -19.00
C ASP A 232 9.63 6.16 -17.62
N LEU A 233 9.71 5.25 -16.63
CA LEU A 233 9.91 5.62 -15.24
C LEU A 233 11.21 6.41 -15.01
N LEU A 234 12.32 6.03 -15.67
CA LEU A 234 13.60 6.71 -15.51
C LEU A 234 13.59 8.08 -16.19
N GLY A 235 12.85 8.21 -17.30
CA GLY A 235 12.57 9.49 -17.93
C GLY A 235 11.85 10.45 -17.00
N ILE A 236 10.83 9.99 -16.26
CA ILE A 236 10.14 10.81 -15.27
C ILE A 236 11.10 11.22 -14.14
N TRP A 237 11.83 10.26 -13.57
CA TRP A 237 12.79 10.55 -12.52
C TRP A 237 13.91 11.51 -12.96
N SER A 238 14.30 11.47 -14.23
CA SER A 238 15.28 12.43 -14.77
C SER A 238 14.79 13.88 -14.72
N ILE A 239 13.48 14.08 -14.82
CA ILE A 239 12.84 15.40 -14.76
C ILE A 239 12.65 15.85 -13.31
N VAL A 240 12.14 14.96 -12.45
CA VAL A 240 11.58 15.37 -11.14
C VAL A 240 12.59 15.33 -9.99
N ASP A 241 13.61 14.46 -10.01
CA ASP A 241 14.61 14.34 -8.94
C ASP A 241 15.89 15.13 -9.26
N LYS A 242 15.82 16.43 -9.37
CA LYS A 242 16.97 17.28 -9.71
C LYS A 242 18.13 17.19 -8.72
N ASN A 243 17.85 16.88 -7.48
CA ASN A 243 18.85 16.88 -6.40
C ASN A 243 19.48 15.50 -6.16
N ASN A 244 19.11 14.48 -6.93
CA ASN A 244 19.58 13.09 -6.77
C ASN A 244 19.34 12.55 -5.35
N LEU A 245 18.17 12.80 -4.79
CA LEU A 245 17.82 12.39 -3.44
C LEU A 245 17.28 10.96 -3.40
N TYR A 246 16.69 10.52 -4.52
CA TYR A 246 16.08 9.20 -4.61
C TYR A 246 17.10 8.13 -5.00
N PRO A 247 17.00 6.92 -4.44
CA PRO A 247 17.97 5.87 -4.67
C PRO A 247 17.76 5.19 -6.03
N PHE A 248 18.84 5.03 -6.77
CA PHE A 248 18.92 4.28 -8.01
C PHE A 248 20.16 3.40 -8.01
N ASN A 249 20.09 2.27 -8.68
CA ASN A 249 21.31 1.52 -8.95
C ASN A 249 22.20 2.26 -9.97
N LYS A 250 23.45 1.81 -10.11
CA LYS A 250 24.44 2.49 -10.96
C LYS A 250 23.98 2.63 -12.42
N ASN A 251 23.32 1.61 -12.97
CA ASN A 251 22.85 1.63 -14.36
C ASN A 251 21.70 2.60 -14.54
N GLU A 252 20.69 2.57 -13.65
CA GLU A 252 19.57 3.52 -13.65
C GLU A 252 20.05 4.95 -13.51
N PHE A 253 20.98 5.21 -12.60
CA PHE A 253 21.54 6.54 -12.39
C PHE A 253 22.26 7.07 -13.64
N ASN A 254 23.01 6.23 -14.35
CA ASN A 254 23.67 6.61 -15.60
C ASN A 254 22.64 6.96 -16.70
N ILE A 255 21.53 6.22 -16.78
CA ILE A 255 20.44 6.52 -17.73
C ILE A 255 19.82 7.87 -17.40
N ILE A 256 19.45 8.09 -16.11
CA ILE A 256 18.88 9.36 -15.64
C ILE A 256 19.79 10.54 -15.98
N LYS A 257 21.08 10.41 -15.73
CA LYS A 257 22.07 11.44 -16.05
C LYS A 257 22.12 11.73 -17.56
N GLY A 258 22.20 10.69 -18.39
CA GLY A 258 22.21 10.83 -19.86
C GLY A 258 20.94 11.51 -20.40
N VAL A 259 19.77 11.16 -19.86
CA VAL A 259 18.51 11.81 -20.26
C VAL A 259 18.51 13.29 -19.89
N ARG A 260 18.99 13.67 -18.70
CA ARG A 260 19.12 15.08 -18.28
C ARG A 260 20.02 15.88 -19.21
N GLU A 261 21.18 15.35 -19.57
CA GLU A 261 22.11 15.99 -20.50
C GLU A 261 21.48 16.27 -21.87
N ILE A 262 20.54 15.41 -22.31
CA ILE A 262 19.80 15.61 -23.57
C ILE A 262 18.73 16.71 -23.40
N ILE A 263 18.01 16.70 -22.27
CA ILE A 263 16.98 17.69 -21.97
C ILE A 263 17.61 19.10 -21.88
N ASP A 264 18.70 19.23 -21.12
CA ASP A 264 19.38 20.52 -20.91
C ASP A 264 20.01 21.12 -22.18
N LYS A 265 20.36 20.28 -23.17
CA LYS A 265 20.88 20.74 -24.47
C LYS A 265 19.78 21.20 -25.43
N LYS A 266 18.51 20.90 -25.15
CA LYS A 266 17.35 21.27 -26.01
C LYS A 266 16.62 22.51 -25.54
N ILE A 267 17.01 23.05 -24.39
CA ILE A 267 16.53 24.32 -23.84
C ILE A 267 17.56 25.42 -24.12
#